data_a5b6901300e141b612433a6f0b0f817f
#
_entry.id   a5b6901300e141b612433a6f0b0f817f
#
_cell.length_a   1.000
_cell.length_b   1.000
_cell.length_c   1.000
_cell.angle_alpha   90.00
_cell.angle_beta   90.00
_cell.angle_gamma   90.00
#
_symmetry.space_group_name_H-M   'P 1'
#
loop_
_entity.id
_entity.type
_entity.pdbx_description
1 polymer ?
#
loop_
_entity_poly.entity_id
_entity_poly.type
_entity_poly.pdbx_seq_one_letter_code
_entity_poly.pdbx_strand_id
1 'polypeptide(L)'
;MVKVGVHVSISGTIDQAIDRARELGCDTFQIFTRNPRGWKYKKLKEEEVDEFRRKLASDSLTPVTAHMPYLPNLSSPKKAVYNRSVRSLSVELQRCDALGIQYLVTHLGSHLGKGQELGLERITGAINTASVENPSNVMVLLENTAGTKNSMGSSFEDLKKILARIDDKRRVAICFDTAHAYAAGYDLHSPRGVEETLARFNSVLGFNILKVVHLNDSKVGLGSGRDRHEHIGMGYIGEKGFRAFLKHEAIQSLPFILETPIDERRDELGDLKKVRELSA
;
A
#
# COMPACT_ATOMS: atom_id res chain seq x y z
N MET A 1 1.45 20.05 8.89
CA MET A 1 2.37 19.34 7.95
C MET A 1 1.84 17.93 7.74
N VAL A 2 1.90 17.46 6.49
CA VAL A 2 1.52 16.08 6.16
C VAL A 2 2.51 15.08 6.76
N LYS A 3 2.02 13.87 7.11
CA LYS A 3 2.87 12.76 7.54
C LYS A 3 3.39 12.03 6.31
N VAL A 4 4.69 12.05 6.05
CA VAL A 4 5.28 11.41 4.87
C VAL A 4 6.47 10.54 5.23
N GLY A 5 6.61 9.42 4.54
CA GLY A 5 7.74 8.52 4.65
C GLY A 5 7.94 7.71 3.37
N VAL A 6 8.84 6.74 3.43
CA VAL A 6 9.21 5.92 2.26
C VAL A 6 9.13 4.43 2.59
N HIS A 7 9.22 3.59 1.56
CA HIS A 7 9.42 2.16 1.72
C HIS A 7 10.89 1.87 2.01
N VAL A 8 11.24 1.59 3.26
CA VAL A 8 12.63 1.39 3.69
C VAL A 8 13.10 -0.06 3.63
N SER A 9 14.39 -0.24 3.40
CA SER A 9 15.04 -1.55 3.37
C SER A 9 15.12 -2.19 4.76
N ILE A 10 14.94 -3.51 4.81
CA ILE A 10 15.14 -4.36 6.00
C ILE A 10 16.48 -5.11 5.97
N SER A 11 17.45 -4.68 5.16
CA SER A 11 18.78 -5.29 5.12
C SER A 11 19.45 -5.26 6.49
N GLY A 12 20.14 -6.34 6.85
CA GLY A 12 20.67 -6.54 8.20
C GLY A 12 19.61 -7.14 9.13
N THR A 13 19.31 -6.48 10.24
CA THR A 13 18.22 -6.82 11.15
C THR A 13 17.01 -5.91 10.90
N ILE A 14 15.79 -6.42 11.17
CA ILE A 14 14.55 -5.72 10.79
C ILE A 14 14.37 -4.38 11.54
N ASP A 15 14.89 -4.28 12.74
CA ASP A 15 14.88 -3.06 13.59
C ASP A 15 15.67 -1.89 12.97
N GLN A 16 16.68 -2.17 12.12
CA GLN A 16 17.44 -1.15 11.41
C GLN A 16 16.60 -0.36 10.39
N ALA A 17 15.43 -0.86 10.03
CA ALA A 17 14.48 -0.10 9.20
C ALA A 17 14.01 1.18 9.91
N ILE A 18 13.87 1.15 11.23
CA ILE A 18 13.50 2.32 12.04
C ILE A 18 14.62 3.36 12.01
N ASP A 19 15.87 2.93 12.13
CA ASP A 19 17.02 3.84 12.08
C ASP A 19 17.12 4.52 10.71
N ARG A 20 16.92 3.77 9.62
CA ARG A 20 16.90 4.32 8.25
C ARG A 20 15.77 5.32 8.04
N ALA A 21 14.56 5.00 8.51
CA ALA A 21 13.42 5.92 8.42
C ALA A 21 13.70 7.22 9.18
N ARG A 22 14.33 7.14 10.36
CA ARG A 22 14.73 8.29 11.16
C ARG A 22 15.79 9.13 10.45
N GLU A 23 16.83 8.52 9.89
CA GLU A 23 17.91 9.18 9.15
C GLU A 23 17.39 9.94 7.94
N LEU A 24 16.37 9.40 7.24
CA LEU A 24 15.68 10.06 6.15
C LEU A 24 14.72 11.18 6.62
N GLY A 25 14.47 11.30 7.93
CA GLY A 25 13.52 12.27 8.47
C GLY A 25 12.07 11.94 8.13
N CYS A 26 11.71 10.66 8.06
CA CYS A 26 10.34 10.20 7.86
C CYS A 26 9.46 10.50 9.08
N ASP A 27 8.14 10.66 8.85
CA ASP A 27 7.11 10.73 9.90
C ASP A 27 6.39 9.38 10.06
N THR A 28 6.45 8.55 9.04
CA THR A 28 5.89 7.20 8.91
C THR A 28 6.80 6.40 7.98
N PHE A 29 6.64 5.09 7.89
CA PHE A 29 7.40 4.30 6.91
C PHE A 29 6.71 2.98 6.59
N GLN A 30 7.13 2.35 5.49
CA GLN A 30 6.71 1.04 5.05
C GLN A 30 7.90 0.10 4.95
N ILE A 31 7.67 -1.19 5.22
CA ILE A 31 8.65 -2.26 5.04
C ILE A 31 8.04 -3.48 4.40
N PHE A 32 8.87 -4.30 3.78
CA PHE A 32 8.60 -5.73 3.71
C PHE A 32 9.02 -6.37 5.03
N THR A 33 8.23 -7.29 5.59
CA THR A 33 8.67 -7.97 6.82
C THR A 33 9.69 -9.08 6.53
N ARG A 34 9.90 -9.44 5.27
CA ARG A 34 10.85 -10.46 4.78
C ARG A 34 11.25 -10.17 3.34
N ASN A 35 12.18 -10.95 2.78
CA ASN A 35 12.54 -10.84 1.36
C ASN A 35 11.29 -10.97 0.45
N PRO A 36 10.93 -9.92 -0.32
CA PRO A 36 9.71 -9.90 -1.10
C PRO A 36 9.79 -10.73 -2.41
N ARG A 37 10.99 -11.15 -2.81
CA ARG A 37 11.23 -11.86 -4.10
C ARG A 37 11.19 -13.38 -3.98
N GLY A 38 10.87 -13.92 -2.79
CA GLY A 38 10.86 -15.36 -2.53
C GLY A 38 9.68 -15.84 -1.72
N TRP A 39 9.36 -17.15 -1.81
CA TRP A 39 8.35 -17.79 -0.97
C TRP A 39 8.90 -18.22 0.40
N LYS A 40 10.20 -18.44 0.49
CA LYS A 40 10.87 -18.84 1.74
C LYS A 40 11.03 -17.62 2.65
N TYR A 41 10.91 -17.84 3.94
CA TYR A 41 11.13 -16.84 4.97
C TYR A 41 11.82 -17.45 6.18
N LYS A 42 12.60 -16.63 6.88
CA LYS A 42 13.15 -16.99 8.19
C LYS A 42 12.15 -16.58 9.27
N LYS A 43 12.07 -17.33 10.35
CA LYS A 43 11.36 -16.86 11.55
C LYS A 43 12.01 -15.56 12.04
N LEU A 44 11.19 -14.65 12.52
CA LEU A 44 11.69 -13.54 13.33
C LEU A 44 12.32 -14.11 14.60
N LYS A 45 13.46 -13.61 14.96
CA LYS A 45 14.07 -13.93 16.26
C LYS A 45 13.42 -13.04 17.31
N GLU A 46 13.29 -13.55 18.51
CA GLU A 46 12.67 -12.84 19.63
C GLU A 46 13.41 -11.53 19.92
N GLU A 47 14.73 -11.58 19.91
CA GLU A 47 15.59 -10.39 20.13
C GLU A 47 15.38 -9.32 19.05
N GLU A 48 15.16 -9.72 17.76
CA GLU A 48 14.89 -8.79 16.66
C GLU A 48 13.51 -8.14 16.81
N VAL A 49 12.51 -8.89 17.31
CA VAL A 49 11.16 -8.38 17.57
C VAL A 49 11.17 -7.40 18.73
N ASP A 50 11.84 -7.75 19.84
CA ASP A 50 11.92 -6.90 21.02
C ASP A 50 12.64 -5.59 20.72
N GLU A 51 13.74 -5.65 19.97
CA GLU A 51 14.48 -4.45 19.58
C GLU A 51 13.67 -3.57 18.62
N PHE A 52 12.97 -4.15 17.64
CA PHE A 52 12.07 -3.41 16.75
C PHE A 52 10.99 -2.68 17.56
N ARG A 53 10.30 -3.39 18.47
CA ARG A 53 9.27 -2.80 19.31
C ARG A 53 9.81 -1.72 20.24
N ARG A 54 10.97 -1.96 20.83
CA ARG A 54 11.63 -0.99 21.72
C ARG A 54 11.95 0.32 20.97
N LYS A 55 12.57 0.22 19.79
CA LYS A 55 12.87 1.39 18.94
C LYS A 55 11.58 2.09 18.51
N LEU A 56 10.58 1.36 18.06
CA LEU A 56 9.32 1.94 17.63
C LEU A 56 8.60 2.69 18.76
N ALA A 57 8.60 2.13 19.97
CA ALA A 57 7.99 2.77 21.14
C ALA A 57 8.72 4.05 21.59
N SER A 58 10.00 4.19 21.28
CA SER A 58 10.81 5.37 21.61
C SER A 58 10.83 6.42 20.51
N ASP A 59 10.15 6.18 19.39
CA ASP A 59 10.13 7.05 18.21
C ASP A 59 8.72 7.60 17.93
N SER A 60 8.66 8.69 17.17
CA SER A 60 7.40 9.29 16.69
C SER A 60 6.94 8.76 15.34
N LEU A 61 7.65 7.78 14.78
CA LEU A 61 7.35 7.15 13.48
C LEU A 61 6.07 6.33 13.54
N THR A 62 4.93 6.92 13.16
CA THR A 62 3.62 6.25 13.26
C THR A 62 2.60 6.81 12.25
N PRO A 63 1.75 5.94 11.67
CA PRO A 63 1.74 4.48 11.78
C PRO A 63 2.88 3.84 10.98
N VAL A 64 3.25 2.60 11.35
CA VAL A 64 4.12 1.77 10.52
C VAL A 64 3.27 0.85 9.66
N THR A 65 3.65 0.72 8.41
CA THR A 65 2.97 -0.10 7.42
C THR A 65 3.89 -1.23 6.95
N ALA A 66 3.35 -2.42 6.78
CA ALA A 66 4.02 -3.49 6.04
C ALA A 66 3.36 -3.69 4.68
N HIS A 67 4.12 -4.20 3.72
CA HIS A 67 3.61 -4.57 2.41
C HIS A 67 3.78 -6.07 2.16
N MET A 68 2.80 -6.70 1.52
CA MET A 68 2.89 -8.09 1.07
C MET A 68 4.02 -8.26 0.05
N PRO A 69 4.76 -9.39 0.06
CA PRO A 69 5.72 -9.69 -1.01
C PRO A 69 5.11 -9.72 -2.41
N TYR A 70 5.93 -9.63 -3.44
CA TYR A 70 5.48 -9.55 -4.84
C TYR A 70 4.89 -10.84 -5.43
N LEU A 71 5.30 -12.00 -4.93
CA LEU A 71 4.91 -13.30 -5.53
C LEU A 71 3.46 -13.75 -5.25
N PRO A 72 2.83 -13.42 -4.12
CA PRO A 72 1.44 -13.79 -3.85
C PRO A 72 0.47 -13.22 -4.87
N ASN A 73 -0.50 -14.06 -5.26
CA ASN A 73 -1.62 -13.68 -6.10
C ASN A 73 -2.90 -14.23 -5.45
N LEU A 74 -3.58 -13.39 -4.68
CA LEU A 74 -4.79 -13.75 -3.94
C LEU A 74 -5.98 -14.05 -4.84
N SER A 75 -5.94 -13.62 -6.12
CA SER A 75 -6.96 -13.90 -7.14
C SER A 75 -6.65 -15.11 -8.00
N SER A 76 -5.55 -15.83 -7.74
CA SER A 76 -5.05 -16.85 -8.65
C SER A 76 -6.03 -17.99 -8.85
N PRO A 77 -6.35 -18.36 -10.12
CA PRO A 77 -7.12 -19.57 -10.41
C PRO A 77 -6.31 -20.86 -10.19
N LYS A 78 -4.98 -20.75 -10.14
CA LYS A 78 -4.07 -21.89 -9.94
C LYS A 78 -4.03 -22.24 -8.45
N LYS A 79 -4.63 -23.38 -8.06
CA LYS A 79 -4.77 -23.83 -6.68
C LYS A 79 -3.45 -23.79 -5.88
N ALA A 80 -2.33 -24.23 -6.47
CA ALA A 80 -1.03 -24.24 -5.77
C ALA A 80 -0.52 -22.80 -5.48
N VAL A 81 -0.70 -21.86 -6.41
CA VAL A 81 -0.32 -20.45 -6.22
C VAL A 81 -1.24 -19.80 -5.19
N TYR A 82 -2.55 -20.03 -5.31
CA TYR A 82 -3.55 -19.53 -4.36
C TYR A 82 -3.25 -19.96 -2.93
N ASN A 83 -3.07 -21.27 -2.69
CA ASN A 83 -2.80 -21.78 -1.35
C ASN A 83 -1.50 -21.20 -0.75
N ARG A 84 -0.45 -21.03 -1.59
CA ARG A 84 0.78 -20.36 -1.15
C ARG A 84 0.54 -18.89 -0.82
N SER A 85 -0.34 -18.21 -1.57
CA SER A 85 -0.66 -16.81 -1.34
C SER A 85 -1.46 -16.61 -0.05
N VAL A 86 -2.44 -17.47 0.22
CA VAL A 86 -3.17 -17.49 1.51
C VAL A 86 -2.22 -17.70 2.68
N ARG A 87 -1.36 -18.72 2.59
CA ARG A 87 -0.34 -18.96 3.62
C ARG A 87 0.62 -17.78 3.79
N SER A 88 1.00 -17.13 2.69
CA SER A 88 1.84 -15.93 2.74
C SER A 88 1.14 -14.80 3.50
N LEU A 89 -0.15 -14.56 3.24
CA LEU A 89 -0.95 -13.56 3.95
C LEU A 89 -1.03 -13.86 5.44
N SER A 90 -1.33 -15.13 5.83
CA SER A 90 -1.33 -15.56 7.24
C SER A 90 0.02 -15.29 7.91
N VAL A 91 1.13 -15.59 7.25
CA VAL A 91 2.48 -15.36 7.77
C VAL A 91 2.77 -13.87 7.95
N GLU A 92 2.39 -13.03 6.97
CA GLU A 92 2.59 -11.58 7.09
C GLU A 92 1.76 -10.98 8.22
N LEU A 93 0.52 -11.43 8.42
CA LEU A 93 -0.30 -11.01 9.56
C LEU A 93 0.35 -11.35 10.90
N GLN A 94 0.87 -12.58 11.04
CA GLN A 94 1.62 -13.01 12.25
C GLN A 94 2.85 -12.15 12.50
N ARG A 95 3.60 -11.83 11.45
CA ARG A 95 4.80 -11.01 11.54
C ARG A 95 4.48 -9.56 11.88
N CYS A 96 3.44 -8.99 11.28
CA CYS A 96 2.97 -7.64 11.62
C CYS A 96 2.52 -7.56 13.07
N ASP A 97 1.75 -8.54 13.54
CA ASP A 97 1.30 -8.60 14.94
C ASP A 97 2.49 -8.72 15.91
N ALA A 98 3.43 -9.61 15.62
CA ALA A 98 4.64 -9.75 16.42
C ALA A 98 5.46 -8.46 16.49
N LEU A 99 5.58 -7.71 15.41
CA LEU A 99 6.33 -6.45 15.34
C LEU A 99 5.53 -5.23 15.85
N GLY A 100 4.23 -5.36 16.12
CA GLY A 100 3.37 -4.23 16.49
C GLY A 100 2.99 -3.33 15.31
N ILE A 101 3.08 -3.83 14.09
CA ILE A 101 2.69 -3.12 12.85
C ILE A 101 1.18 -3.18 12.68
N GLN A 102 0.55 -2.03 12.46
CA GLN A 102 -0.91 -1.90 12.41
C GLN A 102 -1.52 -2.26 11.05
N TYR A 103 -0.80 -1.99 9.96
CA TYR A 103 -1.30 -2.07 8.60
C TYR A 103 -0.47 -3.01 7.73
N LEU A 104 -1.14 -3.88 6.98
CA LEU A 104 -0.55 -4.75 5.97
C LEU A 104 -1.18 -4.46 4.62
N VAL A 105 -0.47 -3.75 3.74
CA VAL A 105 -0.91 -3.48 2.36
C VAL A 105 -0.75 -4.71 1.50
N THR A 106 -1.69 -4.95 0.61
CA THR A 106 -1.63 -6.04 -0.36
C THR A 106 -2.18 -5.66 -1.73
N HIS A 107 -1.45 -6.00 -2.77
CA HIS A 107 -2.01 -6.11 -4.12
C HIS A 107 -3.03 -7.25 -4.19
N LEU A 108 -4.06 -7.09 -5.00
CA LEU A 108 -5.16 -8.05 -5.09
C LEU A 108 -4.89 -9.21 -6.06
N GLY A 109 -3.86 -9.06 -6.89
CA GLY A 109 -3.47 -10.05 -7.87
C GLY A 109 -4.29 -10.05 -9.15
N SER A 110 -4.30 -11.16 -9.87
CA SER A 110 -4.92 -11.31 -11.19
C SER A 110 -5.64 -12.65 -11.31
N HIS A 111 -6.85 -12.62 -11.88
CA HIS A 111 -7.64 -13.83 -12.18
C HIS A 111 -7.16 -14.57 -13.43
N LEU A 112 -6.12 -14.10 -14.12
CA LEU A 112 -5.48 -14.74 -15.28
C LEU A 112 -6.44 -15.15 -16.38
N GLY A 113 -7.49 -14.34 -16.63
CA GLY A 113 -8.50 -14.60 -17.66
C GLY A 113 -9.62 -15.57 -17.26
N LYS A 114 -9.67 -16.05 -16.01
CA LYS A 114 -10.71 -16.98 -15.52
C LYS A 114 -11.99 -16.29 -15.00
N GLY A 115 -12.04 -14.96 -15.13
CA GLY A 115 -13.22 -14.17 -14.78
C GLY A 115 -13.09 -13.46 -13.43
N GLN A 116 -13.69 -12.28 -13.39
CA GLN A 116 -13.64 -11.38 -12.24
C GLN A 116 -14.31 -11.99 -11.00
N GLU A 117 -15.41 -12.71 -11.17
CA GLU A 117 -16.13 -13.34 -10.05
C GLU A 117 -15.27 -14.36 -9.31
N LEU A 118 -14.53 -15.22 -10.03
CA LEU A 118 -13.56 -16.12 -9.41
C LEU A 118 -12.47 -15.34 -8.67
N GLY A 119 -12.00 -14.22 -9.24
CA GLY A 119 -11.02 -13.36 -8.58
C GLY A 119 -11.54 -12.81 -7.24
N LEU A 120 -12.79 -12.31 -7.23
CA LEU A 120 -13.48 -11.82 -6.04
C LEU A 120 -13.61 -12.91 -4.97
N GLU A 121 -14.12 -14.09 -5.33
CA GLU A 121 -14.25 -15.25 -4.44
C GLU A 121 -12.92 -15.63 -3.80
N ARG A 122 -11.85 -15.67 -4.60
CA ARG A 122 -10.51 -16.02 -4.14
C ARG A 122 -9.94 -15.00 -3.16
N ILE A 123 -10.01 -13.70 -3.49
CA ILE A 123 -9.49 -12.64 -2.61
C ILE A 123 -10.23 -12.68 -1.27
N THR A 124 -11.55 -12.70 -1.30
CA THR A 124 -12.36 -12.68 -0.09
C THR A 124 -12.14 -13.92 0.77
N GLY A 125 -12.10 -15.10 0.15
CA GLY A 125 -11.77 -16.35 0.83
C GLY A 125 -10.37 -16.34 1.47
N ALA A 126 -9.37 -15.77 0.76
CA ALA A 126 -8.01 -15.66 1.29
C ALA A 126 -7.95 -14.76 2.54
N ILE A 127 -8.59 -13.59 2.49
CA ILE A 127 -8.59 -12.63 3.59
C ILE A 127 -9.39 -13.18 4.78
N ASN A 128 -10.58 -13.75 4.56
CA ASN A 128 -11.39 -14.33 5.62
C ASN A 128 -10.66 -15.48 6.32
N THR A 129 -10.06 -16.40 5.54
CA THR A 129 -9.27 -17.51 6.10
C THR A 129 -8.09 -17.00 6.92
N ALA A 130 -7.28 -16.11 6.36
CA ALA A 130 -6.11 -15.59 7.04
C ALA A 130 -6.48 -14.80 8.31
N SER A 131 -7.58 -14.06 8.31
CA SER A 131 -8.07 -13.30 9.46
C SER A 131 -8.55 -14.20 10.60
N VAL A 132 -9.23 -15.30 10.28
CA VAL A 132 -9.66 -16.30 11.27
C VAL A 132 -8.47 -17.04 11.87
N GLU A 133 -7.50 -17.44 11.04
CA GLU A 133 -6.28 -18.13 11.50
C GLU A 133 -5.37 -17.25 12.36
N ASN A 134 -5.48 -15.92 12.21
CA ASN A 134 -4.59 -14.96 12.88
C ASN A 134 -5.41 -13.85 13.57
N PRO A 135 -6.02 -14.16 14.74
CA PRO A 135 -6.76 -13.16 15.50
C PRO A 135 -5.81 -12.12 16.08
N SER A 136 -5.75 -10.95 15.46
CA SER A 136 -4.91 -9.80 15.83
C SER A 136 -5.62 -8.50 15.49
N ASN A 137 -5.02 -7.36 15.82
CA ASN A 137 -5.54 -6.04 15.43
C ASN A 137 -4.94 -5.54 14.11
N VAL A 138 -4.12 -6.33 13.43
CA VAL A 138 -3.53 -5.96 12.14
C VAL A 138 -4.62 -5.86 11.09
N MET A 139 -4.67 -4.74 10.39
CA MET A 139 -5.65 -4.45 9.35
C MET A 139 -5.03 -4.68 7.98
N VAL A 140 -5.69 -5.47 7.13
CA VAL A 140 -5.29 -5.68 5.73
C VAL A 140 -5.78 -4.48 4.92
N LEU A 141 -4.87 -3.79 4.23
CA LEU A 141 -5.21 -2.69 3.33
C LEU A 141 -5.23 -3.19 1.89
N LEU A 142 -6.39 -3.11 1.26
CA LEU A 142 -6.55 -3.41 -0.16
C LEU A 142 -6.00 -2.23 -0.96
N GLU A 143 -5.01 -2.46 -1.78
CA GLU A 143 -4.45 -1.44 -2.63
C GLU A 143 -5.17 -1.42 -3.98
N ASN A 144 -5.57 -0.22 -4.47
CA ASN A 144 -6.05 -0.09 -5.84
C ASN A 144 -4.93 -0.37 -6.83
N THR A 145 -5.26 -0.96 -7.97
CA THR A 145 -4.29 -1.39 -8.98
C THR A 145 -4.38 -0.58 -10.26
N ALA A 146 -3.31 -0.55 -11.03
CA ALA A 146 -3.17 0.22 -12.27
C ALA A 146 -4.11 -0.20 -13.41
N GLY A 147 -4.88 -1.29 -13.25
CA GLY A 147 -5.77 -1.78 -14.31
C GLY A 147 -5.07 -2.65 -15.37
N THR A 148 -3.93 -3.24 -15.02
CA THR A 148 -3.28 -4.23 -15.88
C THR A 148 -4.25 -5.36 -16.21
N LYS A 149 -4.18 -5.91 -17.43
CA LYS A 149 -5.10 -6.95 -17.91
C LYS A 149 -5.31 -8.07 -16.88
N ASN A 150 -6.58 -8.32 -16.56
CA ASN A 150 -7.03 -9.32 -15.59
C ASN A 150 -6.64 -9.05 -14.12
N SER A 151 -6.05 -7.87 -13.79
CA SER A 151 -5.85 -7.47 -12.40
C SER A 151 -7.18 -7.17 -11.72
N MET A 152 -7.21 -7.32 -10.39
CA MET A 152 -8.37 -7.03 -9.55
C MET A 152 -8.18 -5.70 -8.84
N GLY A 153 -9.29 -4.96 -8.63
CA GLY A 153 -9.28 -3.74 -7.81
C GLY A 153 -8.79 -2.48 -8.50
N SER A 154 -8.90 -2.39 -9.82
CA SER A 154 -8.60 -1.17 -10.57
C SER A 154 -9.71 -0.12 -10.50
N SER A 155 -10.94 -0.52 -10.17
CA SER A 155 -12.05 0.41 -9.92
C SER A 155 -12.44 0.43 -8.44
N PHE A 156 -12.97 1.56 -7.98
CA PHE A 156 -13.48 1.68 -6.61
C PHE A 156 -14.66 0.74 -6.38
N GLU A 157 -15.44 0.46 -7.42
CA GLU A 157 -16.54 -0.51 -7.39
C GLU A 157 -16.04 -1.94 -7.15
N ASP A 158 -14.91 -2.31 -7.71
CA ASP A 158 -14.31 -3.64 -7.45
C ASP A 158 -13.85 -3.76 -6.01
N LEU A 159 -13.19 -2.72 -5.48
CA LEU A 159 -12.81 -2.66 -4.07
C LEU A 159 -14.04 -2.76 -3.16
N LYS A 160 -15.12 -2.04 -3.49
CA LYS A 160 -16.41 -2.13 -2.76
C LYS A 160 -16.99 -3.53 -2.75
N LYS A 161 -16.97 -4.22 -3.90
CA LYS A 161 -17.45 -5.62 -3.99
C LYS A 161 -16.62 -6.56 -3.11
N ILE A 162 -15.28 -6.39 -3.07
CA ILE A 162 -14.41 -7.18 -2.21
C ILE A 162 -14.76 -6.91 -0.74
N LEU A 163 -14.77 -5.65 -0.34
CA LEU A 163 -15.10 -5.24 1.03
C LEU A 163 -16.47 -5.76 1.48
N ALA A 164 -17.46 -5.76 0.60
CA ALA A 164 -18.80 -6.27 0.90
C ALA A 164 -18.81 -7.76 1.30
N ARG A 165 -17.86 -8.55 0.80
CA ARG A 165 -17.76 -10.01 1.01
C ARG A 165 -16.80 -10.41 2.13
N ILE A 166 -16.09 -9.48 2.76
CA ILE A 166 -15.24 -9.76 3.92
C ILE A 166 -16.13 -9.92 5.17
N ASP A 167 -15.85 -10.93 5.99
CA ASP A 167 -16.66 -11.24 7.17
C ASP A 167 -16.45 -10.21 8.29
N ASP A 168 -15.21 -9.98 8.69
CA ASP A 168 -14.88 -8.94 9.68
C ASP A 168 -14.41 -7.64 9.01
N LYS A 169 -15.34 -6.71 8.85
CA LYS A 169 -15.10 -5.39 8.23
C LYS A 169 -14.07 -4.53 8.98
N ARG A 170 -13.84 -4.80 10.25
CA ARG A 170 -12.87 -4.06 11.06
C ARG A 170 -11.43 -4.42 10.72
N ARG A 171 -11.22 -5.56 10.06
CA ARG A 171 -9.92 -6.11 9.70
C ARG A 171 -9.46 -5.73 8.30
N VAL A 172 -10.24 -4.94 7.57
CA VAL A 172 -9.93 -4.56 6.18
C VAL A 172 -10.23 -3.09 5.94
N ALA A 173 -9.35 -2.44 5.17
CA ALA A 173 -9.50 -1.05 4.75
C ALA A 173 -8.79 -0.85 3.39
N ILE A 174 -8.54 0.40 3.00
CA ILE A 174 -7.95 0.76 1.70
C ILE A 174 -6.60 1.44 1.88
N CYS A 175 -5.66 1.07 1.01
CA CYS A 175 -4.50 1.86 0.64
C CYS A 175 -4.77 2.46 -0.76
N PHE A 176 -4.63 3.77 -0.92
CA PHE A 176 -4.82 4.45 -2.20
C PHE A 176 -3.47 4.78 -2.82
N ASP A 177 -3.13 4.13 -3.94
CA ASP A 177 -1.96 4.47 -4.73
C ASP A 177 -2.33 5.46 -5.84
N THR A 178 -1.64 6.61 -5.89
CA THR A 178 -1.91 7.68 -6.83
C THR A 178 -1.48 7.34 -8.26
N ALA A 179 -0.36 6.66 -8.46
CA ALA A 179 0.11 6.24 -9.79
C ALA A 179 -0.80 5.16 -10.36
N HIS A 180 -1.23 4.20 -9.54
CA HIS A 180 -2.18 3.17 -9.93
C HIS A 180 -3.54 3.74 -10.29
N ALA A 181 -4.07 4.67 -9.48
CA ALA A 181 -5.33 5.34 -9.77
C ALA A 181 -5.26 6.09 -11.11
N TYR A 182 -4.17 6.85 -11.34
CA TYR A 182 -3.95 7.56 -12.59
C TYR A 182 -3.86 6.62 -13.79
N ALA A 183 -3.09 5.54 -13.67
CA ALA A 183 -2.98 4.53 -14.71
C ALA A 183 -4.29 3.78 -14.96
N ALA A 184 -5.17 3.67 -13.98
CA ALA A 184 -6.52 3.09 -14.11
C ALA A 184 -7.55 4.06 -14.70
N GLY A 185 -7.21 5.34 -14.89
CA GLY A 185 -8.08 6.33 -15.54
C GLY A 185 -8.70 7.37 -14.60
N TYR A 186 -8.28 7.42 -13.32
CA TYR A 186 -8.69 8.48 -12.38
C TYR A 186 -7.76 9.67 -12.54
N ASP A 187 -8.27 10.81 -13.00
CA ASP A 187 -7.45 12.01 -13.23
C ASP A 187 -6.97 12.62 -11.91
N LEU A 188 -5.65 12.71 -11.76
CA LEU A 188 -4.98 13.36 -10.65
C LEU A 188 -4.04 14.48 -11.14
N HIS A 189 -4.01 14.79 -12.45
CA HIS A 189 -3.14 15.81 -13.03
C HIS A 189 -3.63 17.24 -12.76
N SER A 190 -4.93 17.43 -12.66
CA SER A 190 -5.53 18.75 -12.49
C SER A 190 -6.28 18.88 -11.17
N PRO A 191 -6.41 20.11 -10.59
CA PRO A 191 -7.22 20.32 -9.38
C PRO A 191 -8.66 19.82 -9.54
N ARG A 192 -9.27 20.00 -10.70
CA ARG A 192 -10.61 19.50 -11.01
C ARG A 192 -10.64 17.96 -11.04
N GLY A 193 -9.66 17.33 -11.70
CA GLY A 193 -9.57 15.86 -11.76
C GLY A 193 -9.35 15.24 -10.38
N VAL A 194 -8.53 15.88 -9.54
CA VAL A 194 -8.32 15.47 -8.14
C VAL A 194 -9.65 15.51 -7.37
N GLU A 195 -10.38 16.62 -7.46
CA GLU A 195 -11.68 16.77 -6.79
C GLU A 195 -12.69 15.72 -7.27
N GLU A 196 -12.84 15.54 -8.58
CA GLU A 196 -13.74 14.54 -9.17
C GLU A 196 -13.36 13.11 -8.75
N THR A 197 -12.06 12.78 -8.74
CA THR A 197 -11.55 11.47 -8.32
C THR A 197 -11.82 11.21 -6.84
N LEU A 198 -11.53 12.16 -5.97
CA LEU A 198 -11.74 12.02 -4.53
C LEU A 198 -13.23 12.01 -4.17
N ALA A 199 -14.06 12.83 -4.84
CA ALA A 199 -15.50 12.79 -4.68
C ALA A 199 -16.07 11.42 -5.07
N ARG A 200 -15.59 10.82 -6.18
CA ARG A 200 -15.98 9.47 -6.56
C ARG A 200 -15.51 8.42 -5.56
N PHE A 201 -14.26 8.51 -5.10
CA PHE A 201 -13.78 7.62 -4.03
C PHE A 201 -14.71 7.67 -2.82
N ASN A 202 -15.02 8.87 -2.35
CA ASN A 202 -15.90 9.07 -1.19
C ASN A 202 -17.30 8.53 -1.43
N SER A 203 -17.89 8.74 -2.61
CA SER A 203 -19.25 8.27 -2.93
C SER A 203 -19.35 6.74 -2.99
N VAL A 204 -18.29 6.07 -3.41
CA VAL A 204 -18.27 4.60 -3.57
C VAL A 204 -17.83 3.90 -2.29
N LEU A 205 -16.76 4.36 -1.65
CA LEU A 205 -16.07 3.69 -0.55
C LEU A 205 -16.19 4.42 0.79
N GLY A 206 -16.22 5.77 0.77
CA GLY A 206 -16.13 6.61 1.95
C GLY A 206 -14.68 6.81 2.42
N PHE A 207 -14.33 8.03 2.86
CA PHE A 207 -12.98 8.33 3.34
C PHE A 207 -12.61 7.64 4.67
N ASN A 208 -13.59 7.26 5.47
CA ASN A 208 -13.37 6.59 6.75
C ASN A 208 -12.61 5.26 6.62
N ILE A 209 -12.67 4.62 5.46
CA ILE A 209 -11.98 3.35 5.18
C ILE A 209 -10.58 3.54 4.62
N LEU A 210 -10.19 4.75 4.20
CA LEU A 210 -8.87 5.07 3.71
C LEU A 210 -7.88 5.24 4.87
N LYS A 211 -6.80 4.47 4.91
CA LYS A 211 -5.84 4.46 6.02
C LYS A 211 -4.44 4.91 5.63
N VAL A 212 -4.01 4.61 4.42
CA VAL A 212 -2.68 4.92 3.89
C VAL A 212 -2.82 5.36 2.45
N VAL A 213 -1.96 6.27 2.04
CA VAL A 213 -1.80 6.66 0.63
C VAL A 213 -0.39 6.30 0.18
N HIS A 214 -0.27 5.49 -0.87
CA HIS A 214 0.97 5.40 -1.64
C HIS A 214 1.01 6.61 -2.58
N LEU A 215 1.92 7.52 -2.30
CA LEU A 215 2.04 8.79 -3.02
C LEU A 215 3.15 8.67 -4.06
N ASN A 216 2.79 8.28 -5.26
CA ASN A 216 3.72 8.03 -6.35
C ASN A 216 3.29 8.82 -7.59
N ASP A 217 4.24 9.45 -8.31
CA ASP A 217 3.93 9.99 -9.63
C ASP A 217 3.91 8.87 -10.67
N SER A 218 3.24 9.12 -11.79
CA SER A 218 3.09 8.13 -12.86
C SER A 218 4.02 8.43 -14.02
N LYS A 219 4.85 7.45 -14.38
CA LYS A 219 5.70 7.52 -15.58
C LYS A 219 4.92 7.30 -16.89
N VAL A 220 3.63 7.01 -16.79
CA VAL A 220 2.75 6.67 -17.92
C VAL A 220 1.47 7.50 -17.89
N GLY A 221 0.88 7.68 -19.07
CA GLY A 221 -0.33 8.51 -19.21
C GLY A 221 -1.58 7.92 -18.56
N LEU A 222 -2.57 8.80 -18.40
CA LEU A 222 -3.90 8.48 -17.84
C LEU A 222 -4.54 7.28 -18.56
N GLY A 223 -5.04 6.32 -17.78
CA GLY A 223 -5.74 5.16 -18.33
C GLY A 223 -4.86 4.15 -19.06
N SER A 224 -3.53 4.22 -18.88
CA SER A 224 -2.56 3.34 -19.59
C SER A 224 -2.64 1.86 -19.17
N GLY A 225 -3.19 1.55 -18.01
CA GLY A 225 -3.21 0.20 -17.44
C GLY A 225 -1.83 -0.35 -17.09
N ARG A 226 -0.85 0.51 -16.80
CA ARG A 226 0.54 0.12 -16.54
C ARG A 226 1.03 0.70 -15.23
N ASP A 227 1.52 -0.16 -14.37
CA ASP A 227 2.16 0.21 -13.12
C ASP A 227 3.61 0.65 -13.37
N ARG A 228 3.86 1.97 -13.29
CA ARG A 228 5.19 2.58 -13.46
C ARG A 228 5.27 3.86 -12.64
N HIS A 229 5.99 3.79 -11.52
CA HIS A 229 6.20 4.93 -10.64
C HIS A 229 7.28 5.88 -11.18
N GLU A 230 7.13 7.16 -10.88
CA GLU A 230 8.06 8.23 -11.16
C GLU A 230 8.25 9.10 -9.91
N HIS A 231 9.31 9.87 -9.86
CA HIS A 231 9.56 10.88 -8.82
C HIS A 231 8.43 11.89 -8.74
N ILE A 232 8.12 12.35 -7.54
CA ILE A 232 7.05 13.31 -7.29
C ILE A 232 7.25 14.58 -8.10
N GLY A 233 6.28 14.90 -8.94
CA GLY A 233 6.27 16.07 -9.82
C GLY A 233 7.04 15.92 -11.13
N MET A 234 7.66 14.76 -11.40
CA MET A 234 8.39 14.49 -12.64
C MET A 234 7.61 13.63 -13.64
N GLY A 235 6.46 13.09 -13.23
CA GLY A 235 5.61 12.26 -14.06
C GLY A 235 4.39 12.99 -14.62
N TYR A 236 3.41 12.21 -15.02
CA TYR A 236 2.19 12.70 -15.67
C TYR A 236 1.16 13.29 -14.70
N ILE A 237 1.20 12.95 -13.41
CA ILE A 237 0.39 13.61 -12.38
C ILE A 237 0.94 15.01 -12.16
N GLY A 238 2.24 15.15 -11.96
CA GLY A 238 2.97 16.41 -11.90
C GLY A 238 2.68 17.23 -10.63
N GLU A 239 3.46 18.28 -10.43
CA GLU A 239 3.38 19.13 -9.22
C GLU A 239 2.01 19.75 -8.99
N LYS A 240 1.32 20.17 -10.07
CA LYS A 240 0.00 20.79 -9.97
C LYS A 240 -1.05 19.83 -9.39
N GLY A 241 -1.02 18.58 -9.84
CA GLY A 241 -1.89 17.52 -9.33
C GLY A 241 -1.59 17.21 -7.87
N PHE A 242 -0.32 16.99 -7.52
CA PHE A 242 0.07 16.69 -6.13
C PHE A 242 -0.22 17.82 -5.17
N ARG A 243 -0.03 19.09 -5.59
CA ARG A 243 -0.38 20.25 -4.77
C ARG A 243 -1.87 20.27 -4.43
N ALA A 244 -2.74 19.98 -5.41
CA ALA A 244 -4.17 19.89 -5.18
C ALA A 244 -4.53 18.68 -4.28
N PHE A 245 -3.90 17.52 -4.55
CA PHE A 245 -4.14 16.29 -3.81
C PHE A 245 -3.74 16.41 -2.33
N LEU A 246 -2.54 16.90 -2.04
CA LEU A 246 -2.00 17.06 -0.68
C LEU A 246 -2.75 18.09 0.17
N LYS A 247 -3.39 19.09 -0.47
CA LYS A 247 -4.17 20.12 0.22
C LYS A 247 -5.64 19.75 0.44
N HIS A 248 -6.09 18.61 -0.07
CA HIS A 248 -7.48 18.18 0.11
C HIS A 248 -7.73 17.72 1.56
N GLU A 249 -8.71 18.36 2.22
CA GLU A 249 -8.97 18.22 3.67
C GLU A 249 -9.18 16.78 4.13
N ALA A 250 -9.86 15.96 3.32
CA ALA A 250 -10.18 14.59 3.68
C ALA A 250 -8.96 13.65 3.76
N ILE A 251 -7.82 14.01 3.16
CA ILE A 251 -6.67 13.13 3.06
C ILE A 251 -5.39 13.71 3.68
N GLN A 252 -5.32 15.02 3.92
CA GLN A 252 -4.10 15.68 4.42
C GLN A 252 -3.60 15.15 5.78
N SER A 253 -4.45 14.50 6.57
CA SER A 253 -4.10 13.88 7.85
C SER A 253 -3.64 12.43 7.74
N LEU A 254 -3.74 11.82 6.56
CA LEU A 254 -3.34 10.43 6.33
C LEU A 254 -1.81 10.30 6.23
N PRO A 255 -1.26 9.12 6.52
CA PRO A 255 0.13 8.82 6.23
C PRO A 255 0.33 8.61 4.73
N PHE A 256 1.35 9.26 4.17
CA PHE A 256 1.80 9.12 2.80
C PHE A 256 3.08 8.32 2.74
N ILE A 257 3.12 7.28 1.93
CA ILE A 257 4.29 6.43 1.70
C ILE A 257 4.75 6.59 0.25
N LEU A 258 6.01 6.87 0.05
CA LEU A 258 6.63 6.96 -1.27
C LEU A 258 7.26 5.61 -1.64
N GLU A 259 7.00 5.17 -2.86
CA GLU A 259 7.63 4.02 -3.50
C GLU A 259 8.26 4.45 -4.84
N THR A 260 8.77 5.67 -4.85
CA THR A 260 9.40 6.30 -6.01
C THR A 260 10.73 5.61 -6.35
N PRO A 261 11.19 5.69 -7.61
CA PRO A 261 12.51 5.17 -7.96
C PRO A 261 13.62 5.90 -7.19
N ILE A 262 14.77 5.24 -7.11
CA ILE A 262 16.02 5.85 -6.63
C ILE A 262 16.97 5.84 -7.81
N ASP A 263 17.27 7.01 -8.35
CA ASP A 263 18.17 7.15 -9.50
C ASP A 263 18.96 8.48 -9.42
N GLU A 264 19.76 8.77 -10.44
CA GLU A 264 20.61 9.96 -10.52
C GLU A 264 19.85 11.29 -10.51
N ARG A 265 18.56 11.28 -10.84
CA ARG A 265 17.71 12.48 -10.87
C ARG A 265 17.25 12.90 -9.49
N ARG A 266 16.96 11.91 -8.63
CA ARG A 266 16.49 12.15 -7.25
C ARG A 266 16.58 10.87 -6.41
N ASP A 267 16.79 11.06 -5.12
CA ASP A 267 16.76 10.03 -4.08
C ASP A 267 15.48 10.17 -3.22
N GLU A 268 15.34 9.28 -2.26
CA GLU A 268 14.22 9.26 -1.30
C GLU A 268 14.11 10.58 -0.51
N LEU A 269 15.23 11.14 -0.09
CA LEU A 269 15.26 12.42 0.66
C LEU A 269 14.78 13.59 -0.21
N GLY A 270 15.14 13.58 -1.49
CA GLY A 270 14.69 14.57 -2.46
C GLY A 270 13.18 14.52 -2.68
N ASP A 271 12.58 13.32 -2.78
CA ASP A 271 11.14 13.17 -2.93
C ASP A 271 10.39 13.55 -1.63
N LEU A 272 10.91 13.19 -0.45
CA LEU A 272 10.34 13.64 0.83
C LEU A 272 10.30 15.17 0.95
N LYS A 273 11.40 15.85 0.56
CA LYS A 273 11.47 17.32 0.52
C LYS A 273 10.43 17.89 -0.46
N LYS A 274 10.29 17.29 -1.65
CA LYS A 274 9.33 17.74 -2.66
C LYS A 274 7.88 17.61 -2.15
N VAL A 275 7.52 16.53 -1.50
CA VAL A 275 6.18 16.37 -0.91
C VAL A 275 5.91 17.46 0.13
N ARG A 276 6.86 17.73 1.03
CA ARG A 276 6.72 18.79 2.04
C ARG A 276 6.57 20.18 1.42
N GLU A 277 7.32 20.48 0.36
CA GLU A 277 7.19 21.73 -0.43
C GLU A 277 5.79 21.85 -1.05
N LEU A 278 5.27 20.78 -1.67
CA LEU A 278 3.98 20.79 -2.33
C LEU A 278 2.79 20.86 -1.36
N SER A 279 2.96 20.38 -0.13
CA SER A 279 1.94 20.41 0.93
C SER A 279 1.86 21.74 1.68
N ALA A 280 2.87 22.57 1.58
CA ALA A 280 2.90 23.93 2.13
C ALA A 280 2.06 24.89 1.25
#